data_ff7608c4877771f2413888c8c3a00806
#
_entry.id   ff7608c4877771f2413888c8c3a00806
#
_cell.length_a   1.000
_cell.length_b   1.000
_cell.length_c   1.000
_cell.angle_alpha   90.00
_cell.angle_beta   90.00
_cell.angle_gamma   90.00
#
_symmetry.space_group_name_H-M   'P 1'
#
loop_
_entity.id
_entity.type
_entity.pdbx_description
1 polymer ?
#
loop_
_entity_poly.entity_id
_entity_poly.type
_entity_poly.pdbx_seq_one_letter_code
_entity_poly.pdbx_strand_id
1 'polypeptide(L)'
;DGMGGMGIFRVKADALNLGSIIETLNKDGAETIMVQRFVPEITQGDKRILIIGGEPVPFSLARIPQGTEVRGNLAAGGLGVAQPLSDSDWAIARALGPVLAARGLLLVGVDVIGDRLTEINVTSPTCFQEITQQAGFDVPAMFVTALEAALAS
;
A
#
# COMPACT_ATOMS: atom_id res chain seq x y z
N ASP A 1 -5.49 -6.36 -9.99
CA ASP A 1 -6.19 -5.37 -10.82
C ASP A 1 -7.42 -4.73 -10.14
N GLY A 2 -7.52 -4.69 -8.85
CA GLY A 2 -8.57 -3.99 -8.11
C GLY A 2 -8.09 -2.65 -7.56
N MET A 3 -9.01 -1.81 -7.13
CA MET A 3 -8.73 -0.57 -6.40
C MET A 3 -9.63 -0.45 -5.17
N GLY A 4 -9.18 0.29 -4.16
CA GLY A 4 -10.00 0.59 -2.99
C GLY A 4 -10.39 -0.63 -2.13
N GLY A 5 -9.70 -1.76 -2.27
CA GLY A 5 -9.98 -2.99 -1.54
C GLY A 5 -11.23 -3.75 -2.02
N MET A 6 -11.69 -3.50 -3.24
CA MET A 6 -12.78 -4.28 -3.84
C MET A 6 -12.36 -5.74 -4.04
N GLY A 7 -13.27 -6.67 -3.76
CA GLY A 7 -13.01 -8.10 -3.93
C GLY A 7 -12.11 -8.72 -2.85
N ILE A 8 -11.85 -8.03 -1.75
CA ILE A 8 -11.13 -8.57 -0.60
C ILE A 8 -12.11 -9.27 0.34
N PHE A 9 -11.87 -10.56 0.55
CA PHE A 9 -12.65 -11.39 1.48
C PHE A 9 -11.73 -11.99 2.53
N ARG A 10 -12.10 -11.83 3.79
CA ARG A 10 -11.48 -12.59 4.86
C ARG A 10 -12.20 -13.94 5.02
N VAL A 11 -11.49 -15.02 4.78
CA VAL A 11 -12.00 -16.38 5.00
C VAL A 11 -11.48 -16.89 6.35
N LYS A 12 -12.39 -17.31 7.22
CA LYS A 12 -12.06 -17.94 8.53
C LYS A 12 -11.75 -19.43 8.36
N ALA A 13 -11.29 -20.05 9.45
CA ALA A 13 -10.92 -21.47 9.46
C ALA A 13 -12.10 -22.43 9.13
N ASP A 14 -13.34 -21.99 9.37
CA ASP A 14 -14.55 -22.75 9.01
C ASP A 14 -14.81 -22.80 7.49
N ALA A 15 -14.13 -21.96 6.73
CA ALA A 15 -14.18 -21.86 5.28
C ALA A 15 -15.60 -21.72 4.69
N LEU A 16 -16.53 -21.15 5.45
CA LEU A 16 -17.91 -20.93 4.98
C LEU A 16 -17.91 -20.12 3.67
N ASN A 17 -18.66 -20.59 2.70
CA ASN A 17 -18.81 -19.99 1.36
C ASN A 17 -17.51 -19.88 0.54
N LEU A 18 -16.41 -20.55 0.92
CA LEU A 18 -15.14 -20.46 0.21
C LEU A 18 -15.28 -20.78 -1.28
N GLY A 19 -16.01 -21.84 -1.64
CA GLY A 19 -16.25 -22.21 -3.04
C GLY A 19 -16.89 -21.07 -3.83
N SER A 20 -17.96 -20.52 -3.31
CA SER A 20 -18.70 -19.41 -3.94
C SER A 20 -17.87 -18.12 -4.06
N ILE A 21 -17.03 -17.84 -3.04
CA ILE A 21 -16.09 -16.72 -3.09
C ILE A 21 -15.07 -16.91 -4.21
N ILE A 22 -14.46 -18.09 -4.30
CA ILE A 22 -13.48 -18.42 -5.35
C ILE A 22 -14.12 -18.30 -6.73
N GLU A 23 -15.25 -18.95 -6.97
CA GLU A 23 -15.98 -18.91 -8.26
C GLU A 23 -16.30 -17.50 -8.68
N THR A 24 -16.77 -16.65 -7.74
CA THR A 24 -17.09 -15.25 -8.01
C THR A 24 -15.84 -14.45 -8.36
N LEU A 25 -14.75 -14.62 -7.63
CA LEU A 25 -13.52 -13.83 -7.84
C LEU A 25 -12.74 -14.26 -9.06
N ASN A 26 -12.65 -15.58 -9.32
CA ASN A 26 -11.90 -16.12 -10.45
C ASN A 26 -12.74 -16.26 -11.73
N LYS A 27 -14.02 -15.87 -11.68
CA LYS A 27 -14.96 -15.95 -12.81
C LYS A 27 -14.95 -17.35 -13.42
N ASP A 28 -15.23 -18.35 -12.59
CA ASP A 28 -15.23 -19.76 -12.98
C ASP A 28 -13.89 -20.23 -13.62
N GLY A 29 -12.77 -19.71 -13.12
CA GLY A 29 -11.42 -20.06 -13.59
C GLY A 29 -10.87 -19.18 -14.71
N ALA A 30 -11.61 -18.17 -15.15
CA ALA A 30 -11.16 -17.25 -16.20
C ALA A 30 -10.12 -16.22 -15.70
N GLU A 31 -10.08 -15.94 -14.40
CA GLU A 31 -9.18 -14.95 -13.81
C GLU A 31 -8.33 -15.55 -12.68
N THR A 32 -7.08 -15.12 -12.61
CA THR A 32 -6.19 -15.45 -11.51
C THR A 32 -6.56 -14.63 -10.27
N ILE A 33 -6.61 -15.29 -9.11
CA ILE A 33 -6.83 -14.64 -7.83
C ILE A 33 -5.60 -14.80 -6.93
N MET A 34 -5.39 -13.85 -6.04
CA MET A 34 -4.34 -13.90 -5.03
C MET A 34 -4.93 -14.37 -3.69
N VAL A 35 -4.28 -15.34 -3.06
CA VAL A 35 -4.62 -15.83 -1.71
C VAL A 35 -3.45 -15.56 -0.79
N GLN A 36 -3.70 -14.85 0.29
CA GLN A 36 -2.69 -14.45 1.26
C GLN A 36 -3.08 -14.93 2.67
N ARG A 37 -2.08 -15.14 3.53
CA ARG A 37 -2.32 -15.31 4.95
C ARG A 37 -2.91 -14.01 5.51
N PHE A 38 -3.98 -14.12 6.32
CA PHE A 38 -4.50 -12.97 7.05
C PHE A 38 -3.45 -12.46 8.05
N VAL A 39 -3.18 -11.17 8.02
CA VAL A 39 -2.23 -10.47 8.91
C VAL A 39 -3.06 -9.70 9.95
N PRO A 40 -3.10 -10.16 11.21
CA PRO A 40 -3.96 -9.55 12.25
C PRO A 40 -3.58 -8.11 12.58
N GLU A 41 -2.34 -7.71 12.32
CA GLU A 41 -1.80 -6.37 12.51
C GLU A 41 -2.50 -5.31 11.64
N ILE A 42 -3.40 -5.71 10.71
CA ILE A 42 -4.26 -4.79 9.96
C ILE A 42 -5.07 -3.85 10.88
N THR A 43 -5.35 -4.28 12.10
CA THR A 43 -6.03 -3.44 13.10
C THR A 43 -5.22 -2.20 13.50
N GLN A 44 -3.91 -2.21 13.29
CA GLN A 44 -3.00 -1.09 13.49
C GLN A 44 -2.83 -0.23 12.23
N GLY A 45 -3.41 -0.67 11.13
CA GLY A 45 -3.40 0.00 9.84
C GLY A 45 -2.62 -0.75 8.76
N ASP A 46 -3.07 -0.54 7.54
CA ASP A 46 -2.36 -0.84 6.31
C ASP A 46 -1.55 0.42 5.93
N LYS A 47 -0.23 0.36 6.08
CA LYS A 47 0.66 1.52 5.90
C LYS A 47 1.00 1.72 4.43
N ARG A 48 0.67 2.90 3.87
CA ARG A 48 1.18 3.34 2.58
C ARG A 48 2.52 4.04 2.77
N ILE A 49 3.58 3.47 2.21
CA ILE A 49 4.91 4.06 2.10
C ILE A 49 5.10 4.55 0.66
N LEU A 50 5.52 5.79 0.48
CA LEU A 50 5.85 6.33 -0.84
C LEU A 50 7.35 6.21 -1.09
N ILE A 51 7.72 5.70 -2.29
CA ILE A 51 9.10 5.66 -2.78
C ILE A 51 9.16 6.53 -4.03
N ILE A 52 10.02 7.53 -4.01
CA ILE A 52 10.14 8.56 -5.05
C ILE A 52 11.58 8.59 -5.54
N GLY A 53 11.79 8.32 -6.83
CA GLY A 53 13.14 8.24 -7.40
C GLY A 53 14.02 7.16 -6.77
N GLY A 54 13.41 6.12 -6.18
CA GLY A 54 14.10 5.07 -5.43
C GLY A 54 14.29 5.37 -3.94
N GLU A 55 14.01 6.59 -3.48
CA GLU A 55 14.16 7.01 -2.09
C GLU A 55 12.81 7.00 -1.35
N PRO A 56 12.71 6.41 -0.17
CA PRO A 56 11.48 6.40 0.60
C PRO A 56 11.21 7.77 1.26
N VAL A 57 9.95 8.19 1.21
CA VAL A 57 9.45 9.26 2.08
C VAL A 57 9.58 8.81 3.54
N PRO A 58 10.11 9.64 4.47
CA PRO A 58 10.41 9.21 5.84
C PRO A 58 9.16 8.97 6.73
N PHE A 59 7.98 9.13 6.15
CA PHE A 59 6.67 8.92 6.80
C PHE A 59 5.81 7.99 5.96
N SER A 60 5.01 7.17 6.63
CA SER A 60 3.92 6.39 6.03
C SER A 60 2.57 6.95 6.43
N LEU A 61 1.54 6.64 5.67
CA LEU A 61 0.15 6.83 6.09
C LEU A 61 -0.44 5.49 6.52
N ALA A 62 -0.65 5.27 7.82
CA ALA A 62 -1.40 4.14 8.32
C ALA A 62 -2.89 4.35 8.06
N ARG A 63 -3.49 3.46 7.27
CA ARG A 63 -4.92 3.47 6.93
C ARG A 63 -5.62 2.46 7.83
N ILE A 64 -6.21 2.94 8.91
CA ILE A 64 -6.76 2.12 10.00
C ILE A 64 -8.21 1.78 9.70
N PRO A 65 -8.59 0.49 9.61
CA PRO A 65 -9.97 0.07 9.43
C PRO A 65 -10.88 0.62 10.53
N GLN A 66 -12.12 0.94 10.19
CA GLN A 66 -13.10 1.47 11.13
C GLN A 66 -14.28 0.49 11.33
N GLY A 67 -14.81 0.44 12.54
CA GLY A 67 -15.94 -0.41 12.88
C GLY A 67 -15.66 -1.90 12.69
N THR A 68 -16.48 -2.59 11.90
CA THR A 68 -16.34 -4.03 11.57
C THR A 68 -15.61 -4.29 10.25
N GLU A 69 -15.16 -3.24 9.57
CA GLU A 69 -14.43 -3.34 8.30
C GLU A 69 -13.04 -3.95 8.53
N VAL A 70 -12.57 -4.73 7.57
CA VAL A 70 -11.21 -5.31 7.57
C VAL A 70 -10.27 -4.60 6.57
N ARG A 71 -10.80 -3.69 5.75
CA ARG A 71 -10.04 -2.92 4.78
C ARG A 71 -9.62 -1.56 5.36
N GLY A 72 -8.35 -1.24 5.29
CA GLY A 72 -7.81 0.04 5.74
C GLY A 72 -7.95 1.17 4.71
N ASN A 73 -8.33 0.87 3.46
CA ASN A 73 -8.38 1.84 2.38
C ASN A 73 -9.22 3.08 2.73
N LEU A 74 -8.69 4.29 2.48
CA LEU A 74 -9.40 5.54 2.75
C LEU A 74 -10.75 5.60 2.01
N ALA A 75 -10.80 5.08 0.79
CA ALA A 75 -12.03 4.98 0.00
C ALA A 75 -13.09 4.06 0.64
N ALA A 76 -12.68 3.15 1.53
CA ALA A 76 -13.59 2.30 2.31
C ALA A 76 -13.91 2.88 3.70
N GLY A 77 -13.54 4.14 3.95
CA GLY A 77 -13.79 4.83 5.23
C GLY A 77 -12.70 4.63 6.29
N GLY A 78 -11.53 4.13 5.90
CA GLY A 78 -10.37 4.03 6.79
C GLY A 78 -9.90 5.39 7.30
N LEU A 79 -9.41 5.43 8.54
CA LEU A 79 -8.78 6.61 9.13
C LEU A 79 -7.30 6.66 8.73
N GLY A 80 -6.86 7.73 8.06
CA GLY A 80 -5.47 7.96 7.69
C GLY A 80 -4.69 8.66 8.81
N VAL A 81 -3.61 8.04 9.30
CA VAL A 81 -2.71 8.60 10.30
C VAL A 81 -1.28 8.56 9.79
N ALA A 82 -0.67 9.74 9.61
CA ALA A 82 0.74 9.81 9.23
C ALA A 82 1.63 9.47 10.43
N GLN A 83 2.67 8.68 10.18
CA GLN A 83 3.62 8.25 11.21
C GLN A 83 5.03 8.07 10.62
N PRO A 84 6.10 8.25 11.40
CA PRO A 84 7.45 7.93 10.95
C PRO A 84 7.57 6.46 10.52
N LEU A 85 8.44 6.19 9.56
CA LEU A 85 8.75 4.80 9.19
C LEU A 85 9.42 4.07 10.37
N SER A 86 8.96 2.86 10.66
CA SER A 86 9.64 1.93 11.57
C SER A 86 10.89 1.35 10.92
N ASP A 87 11.74 0.67 11.71
CA ASP A 87 12.94 0.00 11.18
C ASP A 87 12.59 -1.05 10.12
N SER A 88 11.48 -1.78 10.30
CA SER A 88 10.99 -2.75 9.30
C SER A 88 10.49 -2.06 8.03
N ASP A 89 9.82 -0.92 8.14
CA ASP A 89 9.37 -0.13 6.99
C ASP A 89 10.58 0.39 6.19
N TRP A 90 11.59 0.91 6.88
CA TRP A 90 12.85 1.33 6.26
C TRP A 90 13.55 0.18 5.55
N ALA A 91 13.62 -1.01 6.17
CA ALA A 91 14.24 -2.19 5.58
C ALA A 91 13.54 -2.60 4.27
N ILE A 92 12.21 -2.66 4.28
CA ILE A 92 11.40 -2.99 3.10
C ILE A 92 11.62 -1.93 2.01
N ALA A 93 11.47 -0.65 2.34
CA ALA A 93 11.54 0.43 1.37
C ALA A 93 12.93 0.57 0.74
N ARG A 94 14.00 0.43 1.51
CA ARG A 94 15.39 0.46 1.02
C ARG A 94 15.75 -0.75 0.18
N ALA A 95 15.17 -1.92 0.45
CA ALA A 95 15.36 -3.10 -0.39
C ALA A 95 14.67 -2.95 -1.75
N LEU A 96 13.50 -2.32 -1.78
CA LEU A 96 12.71 -2.14 -3.01
C LEU A 96 13.17 -0.93 -3.84
N GLY A 97 13.55 0.18 -3.20
CA GLY A 97 13.84 1.45 -3.85
C GLY A 97 14.76 1.34 -5.07
N PRO A 98 15.99 0.78 -4.92
CA PRO A 98 16.92 0.63 -6.05
C PRO A 98 16.37 -0.25 -7.18
N VAL A 99 15.63 -1.30 -6.85
CA VAL A 99 15.04 -2.22 -7.85
C VAL A 99 13.94 -1.51 -8.65
N LEU A 100 13.11 -0.70 -7.99
CA LEU A 100 12.04 0.05 -8.61
C LEU A 100 12.59 1.19 -9.48
N ALA A 101 13.58 1.91 -8.99
CA ALA A 101 14.26 2.98 -9.74
C ALA A 101 14.95 2.42 -11.01
N ALA A 102 15.64 1.28 -10.91
CA ALA A 102 16.26 0.63 -12.06
C ALA A 102 15.25 0.18 -13.14
N ARG A 103 13.97 0.07 -12.78
CA ARG A 103 12.87 -0.22 -13.71
C ARG A 103 12.21 1.04 -14.28
N GLY A 104 12.74 2.23 -13.97
CA GLY A 104 12.18 3.51 -14.41
C GLY A 104 10.92 3.94 -13.66
N LEU A 105 10.63 3.34 -12.50
CA LEU A 105 9.46 3.65 -11.70
C LEU A 105 9.78 4.81 -10.76
N LEU A 106 9.41 6.03 -11.18
CA LEU A 106 9.72 7.26 -10.45
C LEU A 106 8.90 7.40 -9.15
N LEU A 107 7.66 6.95 -9.16
CA LEU A 107 6.74 7.05 -8.03
C LEU A 107 6.06 5.72 -7.79
N VAL A 108 6.24 5.16 -6.59
CA VAL A 108 5.66 3.89 -6.18
C VAL A 108 5.05 4.00 -4.79
N GLY A 109 3.86 3.43 -4.60
CA GLY A 109 3.25 3.21 -3.30
C GLY A 109 3.44 1.77 -2.86
N VAL A 110 4.02 1.57 -1.68
CA VAL A 110 4.23 0.25 -1.09
C VAL A 110 3.32 0.11 0.11
N ASP A 111 2.52 -0.96 0.14
CA ASP A 111 1.60 -1.21 1.25
C ASP A 111 2.16 -2.28 2.18
N VAL A 112 2.14 -1.98 3.49
CA VAL A 112 2.76 -2.80 4.54
C VAL A 112 1.80 -2.95 5.72
N ILE A 113 1.52 -4.20 6.11
CA ILE A 113 0.77 -4.53 7.33
C ILE A 113 1.74 -5.19 8.32
N GLY A 114 1.88 -4.60 9.51
CA GLY A 114 2.92 -5.02 10.45
C GLY A 114 4.31 -4.85 9.85
N ASP A 115 5.01 -5.96 9.63
CA ASP A 115 6.33 -6.07 8.98
C ASP A 115 6.24 -6.77 7.60
N ARG A 116 5.05 -6.86 7.01
CA ARG A 116 4.79 -7.60 5.78
C ARG A 116 4.42 -6.68 4.63
N LEU A 117 5.19 -6.79 3.53
CA LEU A 117 4.80 -6.24 2.24
C LEU A 117 3.54 -6.95 1.75
N THR A 118 2.51 -6.19 1.40
CA THR A 118 1.23 -6.72 0.91
C THR A 118 0.96 -6.33 -0.53
N GLU A 119 1.39 -5.13 -0.98
CA GLU A 119 1.11 -4.63 -2.31
C GLU A 119 2.19 -3.64 -2.78
N ILE A 120 2.41 -3.57 -4.09
CA ILE A 120 3.22 -2.55 -4.75
C ILE A 120 2.36 -1.87 -5.80
N ASN A 121 2.13 -0.57 -5.64
CA ASN A 121 1.28 0.24 -6.50
C ASN A 121 2.13 1.15 -7.37
N VAL A 122 2.09 0.96 -8.69
CA VAL A 122 2.91 1.70 -9.66
C VAL A 122 2.13 2.71 -10.48
N THR A 123 0.81 2.79 -10.29
CA THR A 123 -0.06 3.72 -11.01
C THR A 123 -0.68 4.70 -10.02
N SER A 124 -0.22 5.95 -10.06
CA SER A 124 -0.76 7.10 -9.30
C SER A 124 -1.05 6.79 -7.81
N PRO A 125 -0.08 6.31 -7.03
CA PRO A 125 -0.30 6.08 -5.61
C PRO A 125 -0.69 7.38 -4.90
N THR A 126 -1.65 7.28 -3.99
CA THR A 126 -2.18 8.40 -3.20
C THR A 126 -1.40 8.60 -1.90
N CYS A 127 -1.85 9.52 -1.04
CA CYS A 127 -1.38 9.84 0.31
C CYS A 127 -0.34 10.97 0.41
N PHE A 128 -0.08 11.70 -0.68
CA PHE A 128 0.79 12.88 -0.65
C PHE A 128 0.29 13.96 0.30
N GLN A 129 -0.99 14.33 0.16
CA GLN A 129 -1.59 15.42 0.94
C GLN A 129 -1.68 15.07 2.41
N GLU A 130 -2.15 13.89 2.74
CA GLU A 130 -2.33 13.42 4.10
C GLU A 130 -0.99 13.38 4.85
N ILE A 131 0.07 12.87 4.23
CA ILE A 131 1.41 12.84 4.82
C ILE A 131 1.94 14.27 4.98
N THR A 132 1.86 15.10 3.95
CA THR A 132 2.35 16.48 4.00
C THR A 132 1.65 17.28 5.10
N GLN A 133 0.32 17.19 5.19
CA GLN A 133 -0.47 17.96 6.16
C GLN A 133 -0.25 17.50 7.60
N GLN A 134 -0.10 16.19 7.83
CA GLN A 134 0.00 15.65 9.18
C GLN A 134 1.44 15.61 9.69
N ALA A 135 2.42 15.30 8.84
CA ALA A 135 3.82 15.17 9.23
C ALA A 135 4.66 16.42 8.97
N GLY A 136 4.16 17.39 8.21
CA GLY A 136 4.90 18.59 7.82
C GLY A 136 6.05 18.32 6.83
N PHE A 137 6.08 17.14 6.20
CA PHE A 137 7.08 16.77 5.19
C PHE A 137 6.53 17.06 3.79
N ASP A 138 7.27 17.86 3.00
CA ASP A 138 6.83 18.25 1.66
C ASP A 138 7.06 17.14 0.63
N VAL A 139 6.12 16.19 0.58
CA VAL A 139 6.14 15.08 -0.39
C VAL A 139 6.07 15.57 -1.84
N PRO A 140 5.24 16.58 -2.20
CA PRO A 140 5.25 17.18 -3.53
C PRO A 140 6.61 17.71 -3.96
N ALA A 141 7.33 18.43 -3.10
CA ALA A 141 8.65 18.96 -3.43
C ALA A 141 9.67 17.85 -3.69
N MET A 142 9.65 16.77 -2.88
CA MET A 142 10.49 15.60 -3.13
C MET A 142 10.20 14.96 -4.50
N PHE A 143 8.92 14.86 -4.88
CA PHE A 143 8.53 14.31 -6.19
C PHE A 143 8.98 15.19 -7.34
N VAL A 144 8.77 16.50 -7.26
CA VAL A 144 9.21 17.46 -8.30
C VAL A 144 10.72 17.40 -8.49
N THR A 145 11.48 17.40 -7.39
CA THR A 145 12.96 17.28 -7.44
C THR A 145 13.40 15.98 -8.14
N ALA A 146 12.77 14.85 -7.83
CA ALA A 146 13.08 13.58 -8.48
C ALA A 146 12.71 13.59 -9.98
N LEU A 147 11.60 14.23 -10.34
CA LEU A 147 11.16 14.38 -11.74
C LEU A 147 12.16 15.24 -12.53
N GLU A 148 12.58 16.37 -11.99
CA GLU A 148 13.58 17.25 -12.62
C GLU A 148 14.91 16.52 -12.82
N ALA A 149 15.38 15.76 -11.83
CA ALA A 149 16.59 14.96 -11.93
C ALA A 149 16.48 13.87 -13.02
N ALA A 150 15.31 13.22 -13.14
CA ALA A 150 15.07 12.22 -14.16
C ALA A 150 15.03 12.80 -15.60
N LEU A 151 14.65 14.07 -15.74
CA LEU A 151 14.64 14.75 -17.06
C LEU A 151 16.03 15.29 -17.44
N ALA A 152 16.94 15.46 -16.49
CA ALA A 152 18.31 15.95 -16.73
C ALA A 152 19.32 14.84 -17.04
N SER A 153 18.92 13.58 -16.89
CA SER A 153 19.74 12.37 -17.14
C SER A 153 19.47 11.79 -18.52
#